data_8c3ed8d84891aee2611472b8864cd79b
#
_entry.id   8c3ed8d84891aee2611472b8864cd79b
#
_cell.length_a   1.000
_cell.length_b   1.000
_cell.length_c   1.000
_cell.angle_alpha   90.00
_cell.angle_beta   90.00
_cell.angle_gamma   90.00
#
_symmetry.space_group_name_H-M   'P 1'
#
loop_
_entity.id
_entity.type
_entity.pdbx_description
1 polymer ?
#
loop_
_entity_poly.entity_id
_entity_poly.type
_entity_poly.pdbx_seq_one_letter_code
_entity_poly.pdbx_strand_id
1 'polypeptide(L)'
;MPGDEILVISGEVPRDVIRWQILTDEAEVVLAVERDGDRFDLTVQKRDGEPLGAEVHAAVFDKVQTCDNHCEFCFIHQLPKGMRRSLYLKDDDYRLSFLYGNFTTLTRFTELDLERVITERLSPLNVSIHATDPTIRSDILKNRRGAVSLRWLRALLDHDIEVHGQVVVCPGLNDADVLEDTLAGVLERFPELASVCVVPLGISKFSKEPRMRTHTLAEAERVVDIVDSWQSTFMAALGRRMVFAGDEYYLMAGRPFPAPATYEGFSMHEDGIGMARTFEAEFADPTVSEPTGPRAGFFAWVDGAPADGYRAPRQDSPATVVGQGDAPAMSTSVVLSARRGAAVGVLTGTLGAPIIEPLVAELGRTDVRVLPVPNEFFGGNIGVTGLMVGEDIARVLAGEPEGHRYLLPDVCLSRGVFLDGMHVSDLPRPVEVISTDGAALRSALEPA
;
A
#
# COMPACT_ATOMS: atom_id res chain seq x y z
N MET A 1 22.43 25.32 -5.46
CA MET A 1 23.49 24.59 -4.72
C MET A 1 22.83 23.89 -3.52
N PRO A 2 23.41 22.87 -2.91
CA PRO A 2 22.86 22.33 -1.66
C PRO A 2 22.68 23.45 -0.62
N GLY A 3 21.47 23.54 -0.02
CA GLY A 3 21.11 24.59 0.91
C GLY A 3 20.34 25.77 0.32
N ASP A 4 20.20 25.84 -1.01
CA ASP A 4 19.32 26.82 -1.62
C ASP A 4 17.85 26.45 -1.39
N GLU A 5 17.01 27.46 -1.12
CA GLU A 5 15.55 27.30 -1.07
C GLU A 5 14.93 27.82 -2.37
N ILE A 6 14.21 26.95 -3.08
CA ILE A 6 13.48 27.35 -4.29
C ILE A 6 12.10 27.83 -3.86
N LEU A 7 11.81 29.10 -4.08
CA LEU A 7 10.59 29.76 -3.65
C LEU A 7 9.50 29.74 -4.74
N VAL A 8 9.93 29.95 -6.00
CA VAL A 8 9.02 30.11 -7.14
C VAL A 8 9.67 29.46 -8.37
N ILE A 9 8.86 28.82 -9.20
CA ILE A 9 9.29 28.25 -10.48
C ILE A 9 8.43 28.88 -11.59
N SER A 10 9.08 29.56 -12.55
CA SER A 10 8.43 30.19 -13.69
C SER A 10 7.20 31.06 -13.29
N GLY A 11 7.31 31.75 -12.16
CA GLY A 11 6.27 32.63 -11.63
C GLY A 11 5.22 31.96 -10.73
N GLU A 12 5.33 30.68 -10.46
CA GLU A 12 4.38 29.92 -9.63
C GLU A 12 5.07 29.25 -8.43
N VAL A 13 4.35 29.17 -7.31
CA VAL A 13 4.79 28.40 -6.12
C VAL A 13 4.25 26.97 -6.23
N PRO A 14 5.11 25.97 -6.47
CA PRO A 14 4.63 24.59 -6.56
C PRO A 14 4.10 24.12 -5.19
N ARG A 15 2.94 23.48 -5.17
CA ARG A 15 2.31 22.96 -3.94
C ARG A 15 2.67 21.51 -3.64
N ASP A 16 3.15 20.81 -4.64
CA ASP A 16 3.52 19.39 -4.60
C ASP A 16 4.44 19.04 -5.76
N VAL A 17 4.92 17.82 -5.75
CA VAL A 17 5.83 17.31 -6.75
C VAL A 17 5.19 17.18 -8.13
N ILE A 18 3.87 16.97 -8.22
CA ILE A 18 3.17 16.93 -9.52
C ILE A 18 3.34 18.27 -10.22
N ARG A 19 3.03 19.36 -9.51
CA ARG A 19 3.19 20.70 -10.05
C ARG A 19 4.66 21.07 -10.28
N TRP A 20 5.54 20.60 -9.40
CA TRP A 20 6.99 20.71 -9.59
C TRP A 20 7.41 20.11 -10.94
N GLN A 21 7.02 18.86 -11.24
CA GLN A 21 7.37 18.19 -12.47
C GLN A 21 6.86 18.96 -13.71
N ILE A 22 5.58 19.38 -13.69
CA ILE A 22 5.00 20.15 -14.79
C ILE A 22 5.77 21.45 -15.03
N LEU A 23 6.10 22.20 -13.97
CA LEU A 23 6.80 23.49 -14.08
C LEU A 23 8.27 23.34 -14.47
N THR A 24 8.87 22.18 -14.19
CA THR A 24 10.27 21.92 -14.50
C THR A 24 10.47 21.13 -15.80
N ASP A 25 9.41 20.74 -16.50
CA ASP A 25 9.51 19.98 -17.76
C ASP A 25 9.98 20.84 -18.93
N GLU A 26 9.71 22.15 -18.91
CA GLU A 26 10.04 23.11 -19.95
C GLU A 26 11.56 23.28 -20.19
N ALA A 27 11.94 23.67 -21.43
CA ALA A 27 13.34 23.89 -21.80
C ALA A 27 13.99 25.09 -21.10
N GLU A 28 13.20 26.10 -20.74
CA GLU A 28 13.61 27.25 -19.96
C GLU A 28 12.84 27.30 -18.64
N VAL A 29 13.54 27.20 -17.52
CA VAL A 29 12.95 27.26 -16.19
C VAL A 29 13.55 28.42 -15.41
N VAL A 30 12.69 29.33 -14.94
CA VAL A 30 13.11 30.46 -14.09
C VAL A 30 12.83 30.12 -12.63
N LEU A 31 13.88 30.07 -11.82
CA LEU A 31 13.80 29.76 -10.38
C LEU A 31 14.04 31.03 -9.58
N ALA A 32 13.08 31.41 -8.73
CA ALA A 32 13.37 32.36 -7.65
C ALA A 32 13.93 31.57 -6.47
N VAL A 33 15.18 31.88 -6.10
CA VAL A 33 15.96 31.12 -5.10
C VAL A 33 16.33 32.04 -3.95
N GLU A 34 16.30 31.51 -2.72
CA GLU A 34 16.86 32.13 -1.55
C GLU A 34 18.08 31.34 -1.07
N ARG A 35 19.21 32.04 -0.90
CA ARG A 35 20.48 31.52 -0.38
C ARG A 35 21.03 32.46 0.66
N ASP A 36 21.26 31.99 1.88
CA ASP A 36 21.80 32.78 2.98
C ASP A 36 21.02 34.08 3.29
N GLY A 37 19.72 34.12 2.93
CA GLY A 37 18.83 35.27 3.07
C GLY A 37 18.78 36.20 1.85
N ASP A 38 19.62 36.00 0.86
CA ASP A 38 19.59 36.74 -0.41
C ASP A 38 18.68 36.05 -1.43
N ARG A 39 17.83 36.83 -2.11
CA ARG A 39 16.91 36.35 -3.14
C ARG A 39 17.38 36.77 -4.52
N PHE A 40 17.41 35.83 -5.45
CA PHE A 40 17.78 36.07 -6.83
C PHE A 40 17.05 35.09 -7.76
N ASP A 41 16.95 35.47 -9.04
CA ASP A 41 16.41 34.63 -10.09
C ASP A 41 17.54 33.88 -10.79
N LEU A 42 17.32 32.58 -11.03
CA LEU A 42 18.23 31.71 -11.79
C LEU A 42 17.47 31.13 -12.98
N THR A 43 17.92 31.44 -14.20
CA THR A 43 17.37 30.81 -15.39
C THR A 43 18.18 29.55 -15.74
N VAL A 44 17.50 28.42 -15.82
CA VAL A 44 18.08 27.14 -16.24
C VAL A 44 17.63 26.82 -17.64
N GLN A 45 18.58 26.60 -18.54
CA GLN A 45 18.35 26.12 -19.90
C GLN A 45 18.67 24.63 -19.97
N LYS A 46 17.73 23.83 -20.42
CA LYS A 46 17.84 22.37 -20.55
C LYS A 46 17.06 21.88 -21.77
N ARG A 47 17.05 20.59 -22.04
CA ARG A 47 16.14 20.01 -23.04
C ARG A 47 14.75 19.82 -22.40
N ASP A 48 13.71 19.90 -23.22
CA ASP A 48 12.37 19.51 -22.77
C ASP A 48 12.42 18.11 -22.16
N GLY A 49 11.76 17.91 -21.02
CA GLY A 49 11.74 16.64 -20.29
C GLY A 49 13.04 16.26 -19.58
N GLU A 50 14.13 17.02 -19.72
CA GLU A 50 15.37 16.77 -18.98
C GLU A 50 15.20 17.17 -17.51
N PRO A 51 15.63 16.32 -16.53
CA PRO A 51 15.54 16.65 -15.11
C PRO A 51 16.26 17.96 -14.76
N LEU A 52 15.67 18.74 -13.85
CA LEU A 52 16.28 19.99 -13.36
C LEU A 52 17.59 19.76 -12.59
N GLY A 53 17.86 18.52 -12.15
CA GLY A 53 19.02 18.17 -11.35
C GLY A 53 18.89 18.56 -9.88
N ALA A 54 17.67 18.81 -9.41
CA ALA A 54 17.35 19.07 -8.02
C ALA A 54 16.51 17.92 -7.46
N GLU A 55 16.88 17.40 -6.28
CA GLU A 55 16.09 16.39 -5.55
C GLU A 55 14.99 17.07 -4.75
N VAL A 56 13.81 16.46 -4.75
CA VAL A 56 12.66 16.88 -3.97
C VAL A 56 12.38 15.83 -2.88
N HIS A 57 12.40 16.22 -1.62
CA HIS A 57 12.31 15.30 -0.48
C HIS A 57 10.90 15.11 0.07
N ALA A 58 9.90 15.79 -0.47
CA ALA A 58 8.51 15.67 -0.06
C ALA A 58 7.59 15.66 -1.28
N ALA A 59 6.53 14.85 -1.22
CA ALA A 59 5.52 14.81 -2.27
C ALA A 59 4.60 16.03 -2.24
N VAL A 60 4.34 16.56 -1.05
CA VAL A 60 3.44 17.69 -0.80
C VAL A 60 4.21 18.78 -0.09
N PHE A 61 4.27 19.99 -0.68
CA PHE A 61 5.04 21.12 -0.15
C PHE A 61 4.18 22.09 0.69
N ASP A 62 2.86 22.03 0.52
CA ASP A 62 1.93 22.76 1.35
C ASP A 62 1.43 21.90 2.52
N LYS A 63 0.13 21.79 2.73
CA LYS A 63 -0.47 20.95 3.77
C LYS A 63 -1.21 19.79 3.13
N VAL A 64 -0.96 18.58 3.64
CA VAL A 64 -1.78 17.41 3.31
C VAL A 64 -3.22 17.68 3.71
N GLN A 65 -4.16 17.36 2.81
CA GLN A 65 -5.57 17.40 3.10
C GLN A 65 -5.94 16.25 4.04
N THR A 66 -6.11 16.58 5.32
CA THR A 66 -6.37 15.57 6.36
C THR A 66 -7.82 15.14 6.34
N CYS A 67 -8.07 13.84 6.53
CA CYS A 67 -9.38 13.25 6.65
C CYS A 67 -10.07 13.69 7.96
N ASP A 68 -11.31 14.16 7.86
CA ASP A 68 -12.16 14.53 9.00
C ASP A 68 -13.32 13.56 9.25
N ASN A 69 -13.31 12.40 8.58
CA ASN A 69 -14.23 11.31 8.85
C ASN A 69 -13.91 10.66 10.22
N HIS A 70 -14.90 10.02 10.82
CA HIS A 70 -14.76 9.26 12.06
C HIS A 70 -15.20 7.80 11.86
N CYS A 71 -14.73 7.19 10.75
CA CYS A 71 -15.05 5.81 10.41
C CYS A 71 -14.72 4.89 11.60
N GLU A 72 -15.68 4.06 11.99
CA GLU A 72 -15.48 3.13 13.12
C GLU A 72 -14.44 2.05 12.83
N PHE A 73 -14.24 1.75 11.53
CA PHE A 73 -13.22 0.80 11.07
C PHE A 73 -11.85 1.44 10.79
N CYS A 74 -11.68 2.74 11.00
CA CYS A 74 -10.42 3.42 10.67
C CYS A 74 -9.25 2.86 11.50
N PHE A 75 -8.28 2.26 10.83
CA PHE A 75 -7.14 1.61 11.49
C PHE A 75 -6.26 2.62 12.23
N ILE A 76 -6.18 3.87 11.75
CA ILE A 76 -5.40 4.93 12.42
C ILE A 76 -5.94 5.24 13.81
N HIS A 77 -7.25 5.16 14.04
CA HIS A 77 -7.85 5.32 15.36
C HIS A 77 -7.54 4.15 16.32
N GLN A 78 -7.10 3.02 15.78
CA GLN A 78 -6.77 1.81 16.51
C GLN A 78 -5.27 1.68 16.80
N LEU A 79 -4.44 2.65 16.40
CA LEU A 79 -3.00 2.61 16.66
C LEU A 79 -2.73 2.91 18.14
N PRO A 80 -1.84 2.14 18.80
CA PRO A 80 -1.42 2.43 20.17
C PRO A 80 -0.67 3.77 20.23
N LYS A 81 -0.73 4.44 21.37
CA LYS A 81 0.01 5.69 21.59
C LYS A 81 1.52 5.43 21.65
N GLY A 82 2.31 6.38 21.16
CA GLY A 82 3.77 6.33 21.28
C GLY A 82 4.51 5.82 20.07
N MET A 83 3.81 5.40 19.02
CA MET A 83 4.43 5.10 17.73
C MET A 83 4.91 6.40 17.04
N ARG A 84 5.70 6.28 15.98
CA ARG A 84 6.18 7.45 15.23
C ARG A 84 5.02 8.29 14.69
N ARG A 85 5.19 9.62 14.72
CA ARG A 85 4.11 10.59 14.44
C ARG A 85 3.50 10.43 13.05
N SER A 86 4.29 10.03 12.09
CA SER A 86 3.88 9.82 10.71
C SER A 86 2.75 8.79 10.56
N LEU A 87 2.71 7.74 11.38
CA LEU A 87 1.67 6.71 11.33
C LEU A 87 0.27 7.21 11.72
N TYR A 88 0.19 8.34 12.41
CA TYR A 88 -1.10 8.94 12.80
C TYR A 88 -1.62 9.95 11.78
N LEU A 89 -0.93 10.15 10.66
CA LEU A 89 -1.42 11.02 9.60
C LEU A 89 -2.56 10.33 8.86
N LYS A 90 -3.74 10.93 8.97
CA LYS A 90 -4.95 10.46 8.32
C LYS A 90 -5.27 11.41 7.16
N ASP A 91 -4.92 11.01 5.96
CA ASP A 91 -5.13 11.81 4.76
C ASP A 91 -6.48 11.51 4.08
N ASP A 92 -6.97 12.48 3.32
CA ASP A 92 -8.07 12.38 2.36
C ASP A 92 -7.71 13.26 1.14
N ASP A 93 -6.45 13.09 0.67
CA ASP A 93 -5.78 13.94 -0.31
C ASP A 93 -5.68 13.21 -1.66
N TYR A 94 -6.37 13.73 -2.68
CA TYR A 94 -6.35 13.15 -4.02
C TYR A 94 -4.95 13.09 -4.65
N ARG A 95 -4.04 13.98 -4.23
CA ARG A 95 -2.64 13.96 -4.70
C ARG A 95 -1.92 12.71 -4.20
N LEU A 96 -2.15 12.32 -2.95
CA LEU A 96 -1.61 11.09 -2.38
C LEU A 96 -2.29 9.85 -2.96
N SER A 97 -3.56 9.97 -3.33
CA SER A 97 -4.26 8.93 -4.09
C SER A 97 -3.56 8.69 -5.43
N PHE A 98 -3.30 9.74 -6.19
CA PHE A 98 -2.59 9.65 -7.47
C PHE A 98 -1.15 9.15 -7.33
N LEU A 99 -0.39 9.71 -6.39
CA LEU A 99 1.04 9.43 -6.24
C LEU A 99 1.34 8.05 -5.63
N TYR A 100 0.53 7.62 -4.66
CA TYR A 100 0.81 6.44 -3.84
C TYR A 100 -0.32 5.41 -3.80
N GLY A 101 -1.46 5.69 -4.44
CA GLY A 101 -2.63 4.82 -4.40
C GLY A 101 -3.40 4.86 -3.09
N ASN A 102 -3.22 5.89 -2.27
CA ASN A 102 -4.02 6.07 -1.06
C ASN A 102 -5.49 6.23 -1.42
N PHE A 103 -6.38 5.61 -0.63
CA PHE A 103 -7.80 5.75 -0.86
C PHE A 103 -8.33 7.06 -0.28
N THR A 104 -8.89 7.92 -1.14
CA THR A 104 -9.64 9.10 -0.71
C THR A 104 -11.13 8.80 -0.60
N THR A 105 -11.81 9.42 0.36
CA THR A 105 -13.28 9.31 0.53
C THR A 105 -14.04 10.36 -0.28
N LEU A 106 -13.34 11.32 -0.88
CA LEU A 106 -13.88 12.49 -1.57
C LEU A 106 -14.77 13.38 -0.68
N THR A 107 -14.78 13.20 0.65
CA THR A 107 -15.61 14.01 1.54
C THR A 107 -15.12 15.45 1.69
N ARG A 108 -13.85 15.68 1.37
CA ARG A 108 -13.22 17.01 1.35
C ARG A 108 -12.91 17.53 -0.04
N PHE A 109 -13.20 16.76 -1.07
CA PHE A 109 -12.95 17.10 -2.47
C PHE A 109 -13.83 18.27 -2.91
N THR A 110 -13.29 19.20 -3.68
CA THR A 110 -13.92 20.46 -4.11
C THR A 110 -13.95 20.60 -5.62
N GLU A 111 -14.65 21.61 -6.14
CA GLU A 111 -14.65 21.97 -7.55
C GLU A 111 -13.24 22.31 -8.07
N LEU A 112 -12.42 22.99 -7.26
CA LEU A 112 -11.05 23.34 -7.63
C LEU A 112 -10.14 22.09 -7.71
N ASP A 113 -10.39 21.10 -6.84
CA ASP A 113 -9.67 19.82 -6.90
C ASP A 113 -10.06 19.07 -8.17
N LEU A 114 -11.35 19.05 -8.53
CA LEU A 114 -11.83 18.43 -9.76
C LEU A 114 -11.21 19.10 -10.99
N GLU A 115 -11.24 20.44 -11.06
CA GLU A 115 -10.64 21.20 -12.16
C GLU A 115 -9.16 20.85 -12.32
N ARG A 116 -8.43 20.78 -11.22
CA ARG A 116 -7.02 20.41 -11.23
C ARG A 116 -6.78 18.97 -11.69
N VAL A 117 -7.54 18.01 -11.15
CA VAL A 117 -7.44 16.59 -11.55
C VAL A 117 -7.65 16.43 -13.05
N ILE A 118 -8.66 17.10 -13.60
CA ILE A 118 -8.97 17.06 -15.05
C ILE A 118 -7.85 17.73 -15.87
N THR A 119 -7.44 18.94 -15.47
CA THR A 119 -6.46 19.73 -16.22
C THR A 119 -5.07 19.08 -16.24
N GLU A 120 -4.63 18.54 -15.09
CA GLU A 120 -3.33 17.89 -14.94
C GLU A 120 -3.40 16.38 -15.24
N ARG A 121 -4.60 15.84 -15.56
CA ARG A 121 -4.86 14.41 -15.87
C ARG A 121 -4.34 13.47 -14.80
N LEU A 122 -4.69 13.75 -13.54
CA LEU A 122 -4.28 12.92 -12.40
C LEU A 122 -5.07 11.62 -12.36
N SER A 123 -4.57 10.60 -13.02
CA SER A 123 -5.19 9.30 -13.21
C SER A 123 -4.11 8.21 -13.13
N PRO A 124 -4.35 7.05 -12.46
CA PRO A 124 -5.60 6.70 -11.75
C PRO A 124 -5.74 7.34 -10.36
N LEU A 125 -6.98 7.34 -9.84
CA LEU A 125 -7.28 7.66 -8.46
C LEU A 125 -7.89 6.44 -7.74
N ASN A 126 -7.72 6.39 -6.41
CA ASN A 126 -8.28 5.33 -5.57
C ASN A 126 -9.34 5.93 -4.63
N VAL A 127 -10.56 5.39 -4.66
CA VAL A 127 -11.71 5.97 -3.95
C VAL A 127 -12.37 4.95 -3.03
N SER A 128 -12.46 5.31 -1.74
CA SER A 128 -13.24 4.57 -0.75
C SER A 128 -14.74 4.76 -0.99
N ILE A 129 -15.43 3.70 -1.39
CA ILE A 129 -16.88 3.68 -1.65
C ILE A 129 -17.66 3.25 -0.41
N HIS A 130 -17.36 2.06 0.13
CA HIS A 130 -17.93 1.37 1.28
C HIS A 130 -19.44 1.05 1.17
N ALA A 131 -20.24 1.96 0.65
CA ALA A 131 -21.64 1.79 0.30
C ALA A 131 -22.04 2.83 -0.75
N THR A 132 -22.95 2.47 -1.65
CA THR A 132 -23.53 3.39 -2.63
C THR A 132 -24.82 4.05 -2.12
N ASP A 133 -25.46 3.48 -1.07
CA ASP A 133 -26.55 4.15 -0.36
C ASP A 133 -26.03 5.34 0.44
N PRO A 134 -26.56 6.57 0.24
CA PRO A 134 -26.10 7.78 0.90
C PRO A 134 -26.21 7.73 2.44
N THR A 135 -27.24 7.10 2.96
CA THR A 135 -27.49 7.01 4.40
C THR A 135 -26.48 6.08 5.07
N ILE A 136 -26.31 4.89 4.50
CA ILE A 136 -25.35 3.90 5.00
C ILE A 136 -23.94 4.45 4.90
N ARG A 137 -23.57 5.05 3.76
CA ARG A 137 -22.25 5.64 3.57
C ARG A 137 -21.96 6.77 4.57
N SER A 138 -22.93 7.64 4.81
CA SER A 138 -22.82 8.71 5.81
C SER A 138 -22.65 8.16 7.24
N ASP A 139 -23.36 7.07 7.57
CA ASP A 139 -23.23 6.41 8.88
C ASP A 139 -21.87 5.73 9.05
N ILE A 140 -21.39 4.99 8.05
CA ILE A 140 -20.07 4.30 8.08
C ILE A 140 -18.93 5.31 8.24
N LEU A 141 -18.97 6.41 7.48
CA LEU A 141 -17.94 7.45 7.54
C LEU A 141 -18.09 8.38 8.76
N LYS A 142 -19.22 8.31 9.47
CA LYS A 142 -19.59 9.27 10.53
C LYS A 142 -19.44 10.73 10.07
N ASN A 143 -19.80 10.96 8.81
CA ASN A 143 -19.68 12.26 8.15
C ASN A 143 -20.84 12.47 7.19
N ARG A 144 -21.65 13.52 7.40
CA ARG A 144 -22.80 13.84 6.55
C ARG A 144 -22.42 14.09 5.09
N ARG A 145 -21.20 14.57 4.83
CA ARG A 145 -20.70 14.75 3.45
C ARG A 145 -20.55 13.43 2.70
N GLY A 146 -20.38 12.31 3.42
CA GLY A 146 -20.39 10.97 2.84
C GLY A 146 -21.61 10.68 1.99
N ALA A 147 -22.80 11.20 2.38
CA ALA A 147 -24.04 11.02 1.64
C ALA A 147 -24.02 11.59 0.20
N VAL A 148 -23.21 12.60 -0.05
CA VAL A 148 -23.17 13.30 -1.35
C VAL A 148 -21.82 13.26 -2.05
N SER A 149 -20.77 12.77 -1.39
CA SER A 149 -19.40 12.86 -1.93
C SER A 149 -19.16 11.96 -3.15
N LEU A 150 -19.95 10.90 -3.36
CA LEU A 150 -19.89 10.08 -4.58
C LEU A 150 -20.33 10.82 -5.87
N ARG A 151 -20.91 12.03 -5.76
CA ARG A 151 -21.08 12.91 -6.92
C ARG A 151 -19.74 13.25 -7.58
N TRP A 152 -18.68 13.36 -6.78
CA TRP A 152 -17.34 13.61 -7.30
C TRP A 152 -16.78 12.41 -8.03
N LEU A 153 -17.05 11.18 -7.55
CA LEU A 153 -16.72 9.98 -8.29
C LEU A 153 -17.39 9.98 -9.67
N ARG A 154 -18.70 10.32 -9.74
CA ARG A 154 -19.38 10.44 -11.04
C ARG A 154 -18.71 11.49 -11.92
N ALA A 155 -18.40 12.68 -11.37
CA ALA A 155 -17.74 13.74 -12.12
C ALA A 155 -16.35 13.34 -12.62
N LEU A 156 -15.56 12.61 -11.84
CA LEU A 156 -14.25 12.10 -12.27
C LEU A 156 -14.39 11.13 -13.45
N LEU A 157 -15.32 10.18 -13.36
CA LEU A 157 -15.59 9.21 -14.42
C LEU A 157 -16.14 9.88 -15.70
N ASP A 158 -16.98 10.91 -15.57
CA ASP A 158 -17.50 11.71 -16.70
C ASP A 158 -16.38 12.46 -17.47
N HIS A 159 -15.18 12.58 -16.88
CA HIS A 159 -14.01 13.22 -17.49
C HIS A 159 -12.89 12.22 -17.80
N ASP A 160 -13.24 10.93 -17.94
CA ASP A 160 -12.30 9.85 -18.29
C ASP A 160 -11.11 9.69 -17.31
N ILE A 161 -11.31 10.04 -16.04
CA ILE A 161 -10.35 9.73 -14.99
C ILE A 161 -10.54 8.28 -14.58
N GLU A 162 -9.50 7.47 -14.71
CA GLU A 162 -9.50 6.08 -14.23
C GLU A 162 -9.59 6.07 -12.71
N VAL A 163 -10.54 5.30 -12.16
CA VAL A 163 -10.74 5.20 -10.72
C VAL A 163 -10.87 3.75 -10.29
N HIS A 164 -10.13 3.38 -9.25
CA HIS A 164 -10.27 2.14 -8.52
C HIS A 164 -11.07 2.37 -7.24
N GLY A 165 -12.11 1.56 -7.03
CA GLY A 165 -12.97 1.65 -5.86
C GLY A 165 -12.59 0.68 -4.75
N GLN A 166 -12.92 1.01 -3.49
CA GLN A 166 -12.74 0.11 -2.37
C GLN A 166 -13.99 0.02 -1.52
N VAL A 167 -14.33 -1.19 -1.09
CA VAL A 167 -15.34 -1.48 -0.08
C VAL A 167 -14.67 -2.24 1.05
N VAL A 168 -14.48 -1.58 2.20
CA VAL A 168 -14.14 -2.26 3.44
C VAL A 168 -15.44 -2.80 4.03
N VAL A 169 -15.56 -4.13 4.11
CA VAL A 169 -16.77 -4.76 4.63
C VAL A 169 -16.70 -4.90 6.14
N CYS A 170 -17.68 -4.31 6.81
CA CYS A 170 -17.85 -4.34 8.25
C CYS A 170 -19.08 -5.23 8.58
N PRO A 171 -18.89 -6.41 9.21
CA PRO A 171 -19.99 -7.34 9.50
C PRO A 171 -21.14 -6.70 10.26
N GLY A 172 -22.36 -6.85 9.74
CA GLY A 172 -23.58 -6.25 10.28
C GLY A 172 -23.82 -4.79 9.93
N LEU A 173 -22.99 -4.17 9.08
CA LEU A 173 -23.18 -2.78 8.61
C LEU A 173 -23.33 -2.68 7.09
N ASN A 174 -22.36 -3.14 6.34
CA ASN A 174 -22.36 -3.08 4.88
C ASN A 174 -22.01 -4.40 4.22
N ASP A 175 -22.23 -5.49 4.93
CA ASP A 175 -22.13 -6.85 4.43
C ASP A 175 -23.47 -7.35 3.80
N ALA A 176 -23.50 -8.58 3.37
CA ALA A 176 -24.69 -9.27 2.89
C ALA A 176 -25.51 -8.44 1.88
N ASP A 177 -26.77 -8.15 2.17
CA ASP A 177 -27.68 -7.46 1.27
C ASP A 177 -27.22 -6.02 0.97
N VAL A 178 -26.54 -5.36 1.91
CA VAL A 178 -25.98 -4.01 1.69
C VAL A 178 -24.77 -4.08 0.72
N LEU A 179 -23.97 -5.13 0.76
CA LEU A 179 -22.92 -5.33 -0.23
C LEU A 179 -23.50 -5.59 -1.62
N GLU A 180 -24.54 -6.41 -1.72
CA GLU A 180 -25.29 -6.63 -2.96
C GLU A 180 -25.83 -5.32 -3.54
N ASP A 181 -26.52 -4.51 -2.73
CA ASP A 181 -27.05 -3.19 -3.11
C ASP A 181 -25.91 -2.22 -3.52
N THR A 182 -24.77 -2.32 -2.85
CA THR A 182 -23.58 -1.52 -3.19
C THR A 182 -23.05 -1.86 -4.57
N LEU A 183 -22.91 -3.15 -4.89
CA LEU A 183 -22.43 -3.61 -6.19
C LEU A 183 -23.45 -3.34 -7.30
N ALA A 184 -24.77 -3.46 -7.02
CA ALA A 184 -25.81 -3.01 -7.93
C ALA A 184 -25.68 -1.51 -8.22
N GLY A 185 -25.53 -0.69 -7.19
CA GLY A 185 -25.32 0.74 -7.33
C GLY A 185 -24.02 1.11 -8.07
N VAL A 186 -22.97 0.30 -7.98
CA VAL A 186 -21.76 0.43 -8.81
C VAL A 186 -22.09 0.19 -10.27
N LEU A 187 -22.76 -0.90 -10.59
CA LEU A 187 -23.14 -1.24 -11.97
C LEU A 187 -24.03 -0.15 -12.60
N GLU A 188 -25.00 0.38 -11.84
CA GLU A 188 -25.98 1.35 -12.35
C GLU A 188 -25.42 2.77 -12.52
N ARG A 189 -24.54 3.19 -11.61
CA ARG A 189 -24.11 4.60 -11.51
C ARG A 189 -22.65 4.85 -11.84
N PHE A 190 -21.81 3.83 -11.76
CA PHE A 190 -20.36 3.92 -11.91
C PHE A 190 -19.78 2.78 -12.76
N PRO A 191 -20.41 2.41 -13.90
CA PRO A 191 -19.94 1.28 -14.72
C PRO A 191 -18.57 1.51 -15.36
N GLU A 192 -18.07 2.75 -15.35
CA GLU A 192 -16.76 3.11 -15.88
C GLU A 192 -15.60 2.91 -14.87
N LEU A 193 -15.89 2.57 -13.60
CA LEU A 193 -14.84 2.25 -12.64
C LEU A 193 -13.91 1.19 -13.20
N ALA A 194 -12.60 1.37 -13.05
CA ALA A 194 -11.62 0.40 -13.51
C ALA A 194 -11.72 -0.93 -12.77
N SER A 195 -11.86 -0.86 -11.43
CA SER A 195 -12.07 -2.04 -10.59
C SER A 195 -12.63 -1.62 -9.22
N VAL A 196 -13.11 -2.61 -8.47
CA VAL A 196 -13.54 -2.44 -7.06
C VAL A 196 -12.96 -3.58 -6.23
N CYS A 197 -12.16 -3.24 -5.22
CA CYS A 197 -11.73 -4.23 -4.22
C CYS A 197 -12.70 -4.29 -3.05
N VAL A 198 -13.00 -5.50 -2.63
CA VAL A 198 -13.80 -5.83 -1.44
C VAL A 198 -12.86 -6.44 -0.43
N VAL A 199 -12.57 -5.72 0.65
CA VAL A 199 -11.57 -6.11 1.64
C VAL A 199 -12.18 -6.25 3.04
N PRO A 200 -11.66 -7.14 3.88
CA PRO A 200 -12.18 -7.30 5.23
C PRO A 200 -11.74 -6.17 6.15
N LEU A 201 -12.50 -6.03 7.22
CA LEU A 201 -12.21 -5.13 8.31
C LEU A 201 -10.99 -5.63 9.13
N GLY A 202 -9.97 -4.79 9.25
CA GLY A 202 -8.86 -4.99 10.20
C GLY A 202 -9.21 -4.43 11.58
N ILE A 203 -9.11 -5.27 12.63
CA ILE A 203 -9.36 -4.87 14.02
C ILE A 203 -8.15 -5.20 14.89
N SER A 204 -7.60 -4.17 15.55
CA SER A 204 -6.59 -4.36 16.58
C SER A 204 -7.23 -4.46 17.97
N LYS A 205 -6.47 -4.95 18.96
CA LYS A 205 -6.90 -4.97 20.38
C LYS A 205 -7.14 -3.57 20.96
N PHE A 206 -6.74 -2.52 20.27
CA PHE A 206 -6.92 -1.13 20.67
C PHE A 206 -8.21 -0.51 20.13
N SER A 207 -8.97 -1.24 19.28
CA SER A 207 -10.27 -0.78 18.81
C SER A 207 -11.22 -0.59 20.00
N LYS A 208 -11.93 0.54 20.01
CA LYS A 208 -12.93 0.89 21.03
C LYS A 208 -14.34 0.91 20.47
N GLU A 209 -14.48 0.56 19.20
CA GLU A 209 -15.75 0.66 18.48
C GLU A 209 -16.58 -0.61 18.69
N PRO A 210 -17.70 -0.51 19.44
CA PRO A 210 -18.45 -1.70 19.85
C PRO A 210 -19.19 -2.41 18.70
N ARG A 211 -19.39 -1.73 17.58
CA ARG A 211 -20.02 -2.33 16.37
C ARG A 211 -19.02 -3.11 15.52
N MET A 212 -17.72 -2.88 15.72
CA MET A 212 -16.68 -3.51 14.94
C MET A 212 -16.34 -4.88 15.51
N ARG A 213 -16.39 -5.90 14.66
CA ARG A 213 -16.00 -7.27 14.97
C ARG A 213 -15.43 -7.98 13.77
N THR A 214 -14.68 -9.00 13.98
CA THR A 214 -14.15 -9.85 12.92
C THR A 214 -15.27 -10.61 12.21
N HIS A 215 -15.03 -10.99 10.95
CA HIS A 215 -15.92 -11.89 10.23
C HIS A 215 -15.94 -13.28 10.86
N THR A 216 -17.08 -13.93 10.82
CA THR A 216 -17.19 -15.38 11.00
C THR A 216 -16.83 -16.08 9.68
N LEU A 217 -16.53 -17.38 9.74
CA LEU A 217 -16.32 -18.20 8.54
C LEU A 217 -17.48 -18.05 7.52
N ALA A 218 -18.72 -18.19 7.99
CA ALA A 218 -19.89 -18.11 7.13
C ALA A 218 -20.09 -16.72 6.48
N GLU A 219 -19.70 -15.64 7.17
CA GLU A 219 -19.73 -14.30 6.64
C GLU A 219 -18.64 -14.11 5.57
N ALA A 220 -17.42 -14.62 5.80
CA ALA A 220 -16.35 -14.59 4.81
C ALA A 220 -16.72 -15.40 3.55
N GLU A 221 -17.28 -16.62 3.72
CA GLU A 221 -17.80 -17.43 2.61
C GLU A 221 -18.85 -16.68 1.81
N ARG A 222 -19.79 -16.01 2.49
CA ARG A 222 -20.86 -15.23 1.83
C ARG A 222 -20.31 -14.05 1.05
N VAL A 223 -19.28 -13.34 1.53
CA VAL A 223 -18.65 -12.27 0.77
C VAL A 223 -18.02 -12.80 -0.51
N VAL A 224 -17.30 -13.93 -0.46
CA VAL A 224 -16.73 -14.58 -1.65
C VAL A 224 -17.85 -14.96 -2.63
N ASP A 225 -18.94 -15.57 -2.17
CA ASP A 225 -20.07 -15.97 -3.02
C ASP A 225 -20.74 -14.76 -3.71
N ILE A 226 -20.91 -13.63 -2.98
CA ILE A 226 -21.45 -12.39 -3.53
C ILE A 226 -20.51 -11.86 -4.63
N VAL A 227 -19.21 -11.76 -4.34
CA VAL A 227 -18.23 -11.25 -5.32
C VAL A 227 -18.19 -12.13 -6.56
N ASP A 228 -18.16 -13.45 -6.44
CA ASP A 228 -18.15 -14.38 -7.57
C ASP A 228 -19.42 -14.25 -8.44
N SER A 229 -20.59 -14.10 -7.81
CA SER A 229 -21.86 -13.85 -8.49
C SER A 229 -21.85 -12.53 -9.25
N TRP A 230 -21.37 -11.46 -8.61
CA TRP A 230 -21.29 -10.15 -9.22
C TRP A 230 -20.24 -10.07 -10.32
N GLN A 231 -19.12 -10.78 -10.21
CA GLN A 231 -18.16 -10.91 -11.34
C GLN A 231 -18.83 -11.44 -12.59
N SER A 232 -19.70 -12.43 -12.43
CA SER A 232 -20.47 -12.98 -13.56
C SER A 232 -21.46 -11.95 -14.13
N THR A 233 -22.10 -11.16 -13.28
CA THR A 233 -23.02 -10.09 -13.67
C THR A 233 -22.29 -8.96 -14.39
N PHE A 234 -21.18 -8.47 -13.85
CA PHE A 234 -20.34 -7.45 -14.50
C PHE A 234 -19.77 -7.94 -15.83
N MET A 235 -19.31 -9.19 -15.87
CA MET A 235 -18.82 -9.80 -17.13
C MET A 235 -19.91 -9.82 -18.20
N ALA A 236 -21.17 -10.17 -17.85
CA ALA A 236 -22.28 -10.18 -18.78
C ALA A 236 -22.70 -8.77 -19.23
N ALA A 237 -22.64 -7.78 -18.35
CA ALA A 237 -23.05 -6.41 -18.63
C ALA A 237 -21.96 -5.55 -19.28
N LEU A 238 -20.69 -5.70 -18.85
CA LEU A 238 -19.60 -4.80 -19.19
C LEU A 238 -18.44 -5.48 -19.93
N GLY A 239 -18.43 -6.84 -20.03
CA GLY A 239 -17.34 -7.61 -20.62
C GLY A 239 -16.08 -7.71 -19.75
N ARG A 240 -16.16 -7.37 -18.45
CA ARG A 240 -15.09 -7.46 -17.47
C ARG A 240 -15.63 -7.76 -16.08
N ARG A 241 -14.80 -8.31 -15.17
CA ARG A 241 -15.25 -8.73 -13.84
C ARG A 241 -15.46 -7.58 -12.86
N MET A 242 -14.67 -6.54 -12.97
CA MET A 242 -14.72 -5.30 -12.21
C MET A 242 -14.55 -5.45 -10.69
N VAL A 243 -15.17 -6.42 -10.00
CA VAL A 243 -15.13 -6.57 -8.55
C VAL A 243 -14.28 -7.76 -8.14
N PHE A 244 -13.47 -7.59 -7.07
CA PHE A 244 -12.54 -8.63 -6.60
C PHE A 244 -12.51 -8.66 -5.07
N ALA A 245 -12.59 -9.87 -4.49
CA ALA A 245 -12.39 -10.07 -3.07
C ALA A 245 -10.89 -10.13 -2.75
N GLY A 246 -10.50 -9.55 -1.62
CA GLY A 246 -9.14 -9.66 -1.11
C GLY A 246 -8.74 -11.10 -0.78
N ASP A 247 -7.47 -11.41 -0.94
CA ASP A 247 -6.92 -12.76 -0.68
C ASP A 247 -7.23 -13.22 0.76
N GLU A 248 -7.30 -12.29 1.70
CA GLU A 248 -7.67 -12.58 3.08
C GLU A 248 -9.05 -13.22 3.21
N TYR A 249 -10.03 -12.89 2.35
CA TYR A 249 -11.33 -13.54 2.36
C TYR A 249 -11.25 -15.02 1.98
N TYR A 250 -10.42 -15.37 0.99
CA TYR A 250 -10.22 -16.77 0.60
C TYR A 250 -9.53 -17.55 1.71
N LEU A 251 -8.56 -16.95 2.41
CA LEU A 251 -7.94 -17.56 3.58
C LEU A 251 -8.93 -17.77 4.72
N MET A 252 -9.76 -16.77 5.05
CA MET A 252 -10.80 -16.86 6.08
C MET A 252 -11.88 -17.88 5.76
N ALA A 253 -12.27 -17.98 4.48
CA ALA A 253 -13.27 -18.91 3.99
C ALA A 253 -12.71 -20.34 3.78
N GLY A 254 -11.39 -20.55 3.91
CA GLY A 254 -10.75 -21.82 3.59
C GLY A 254 -10.94 -22.25 2.15
N ARG A 255 -11.04 -21.27 1.23
CA ARG A 255 -11.24 -21.49 -0.21
C ARG A 255 -9.94 -21.31 -0.99
N PRO A 256 -9.78 -22.03 -2.11
CA PRO A 256 -8.62 -21.79 -2.99
C PRO A 256 -8.72 -20.40 -3.62
N PHE A 257 -7.57 -19.76 -3.82
CA PHE A 257 -7.49 -18.51 -4.58
C PHE A 257 -7.98 -18.70 -6.03
N PRO A 258 -8.62 -17.69 -6.64
CA PRO A 258 -8.99 -17.70 -8.04
C PRO A 258 -7.81 -17.96 -8.97
N ALA A 259 -8.09 -18.42 -10.20
CA ALA A 259 -7.05 -18.56 -11.22
C ALA A 259 -6.47 -17.16 -11.59
N PRO A 260 -5.17 -17.05 -11.96
CA PRO A 260 -4.53 -15.78 -12.30
C PRO A 260 -5.29 -14.93 -13.32
N ALA A 261 -5.87 -15.57 -14.35
CA ALA A 261 -6.66 -14.89 -15.37
C ALA A 261 -7.94 -14.20 -14.84
N THR A 262 -8.41 -14.59 -13.66
CA THR A 262 -9.58 -13.97 -13.00
C THR A 262 -9.31 -12.54 -12.56
N TYR A 263 -8.07 -12.22 -12.23
CA TYR A 263 -7.68 -10.90 -11.68
C TYR A 263 -7.48 -9.79 -12.72
N GLU A 264 -7.67 -10.08 -14.01
CA GLU A 264 -7.67 -9.09 -15.11
C GLU A 264 -6.45 -8.13 -15.08
N GLY A 265 -5.25 -8.70 -14.86
CA GLY A 265 -3.99 -7.95 -14.85
C GLY A 265 -3.54 -7.44 -13.46
N PHE A 266 -4.20 -7.86 -12.39
CA PHE A 266 -3.80 -7.56 -11.01
C PHE A 266 -3.71 -6.05 -10.70
N SER A 267 -4.61 -5.25 -11.25
CA SER A 267 -4.60 -3.78 -11.10
C SER A 267 -4.67 -3.30 -9.64
N MET A 268 -5.18 -4.13 -8.73
CA MET A 268 -5.30 -3.84 -7.30
C MET A 268 -4.43 -4.79 -6.44
N HIS A 269 -3.31 -5.23 -6.97
CA HIS A 269 -2.38 -6.13 -6.27
C HIS A 269 -1.94 -5.58 -4.91
N GLU A 270 -1.60 -4.30 -4.84
CA GLU A 270 -1.14 -3.68 -3.58
C GLU A 270 -2.24 -3.54 -2.52
N ASP A 271 -3.50 -3.70 -2.91
CA ASP A 271 -4.66 -3.71 -2.02
C ASP A 271 -5.01 -5.12 -1.52
N GLY A 272 -4.14 -6.10 -1.77
CA GLY A 272 -4.33 -7.49 -1.34
C GLY A 272 -5.17 -8.33 -2.29
N ILE A 273 -5.26 -7.95 -3.56
CA ILE A 273 -6.02 -8.67 -4.58
C ILE A 273 -5.07 -9.48 -5.46
N GLY A 274 -5.07 -10.80 -5.28
CA GLY A 274 -4.24 -11.71 -6.08
C GLY A 274 -2.75 -11.71 -5.71
N MET A 275 -2.37 -11.15 -4.58
CA MET A 275 -0.98 -11.16 -4.08
C MET A 275 -0.45 -12.58 -3.91
N ALA A 276 -1.28 -13.49 -3.39
CA ALA A 276 -0.91 -14.89 -3.23
C ALA A 276 -0.54 -15.53 -4.57
N ARG A 277 -1.34 -15.29 -5.61
CA ARG A 277 -1.10 -15.86 -6.95
C ARG A 277 0.13 -15.29 -7.64
N THR A 278 0.39 -13.98 -7.49
CA THR A 278 1.63 -13.40 -8.02
C THR A 278 2.84 -13.94 -7.27
N PHE A 279 2.78 -14.02 -5.95
CA PHE A 279 3.86 -14.60 -5.14
C PHE A 279 4.16 -16.06 -5.50
N GLU A 280 3.11 -16.89 -5.67
CA GLU A 280 3.24 -18.29 -6.13
C GLU A 280 3.90 -18.37 -7.52
N ALA A 281 3.47 -17.53 -8.46
CA ALA A 281 4.04 -17.50 -9.81
C ALA A 281 5.50 -17.08 -9.84
N GLU A 282 5.86 -16.04 -9.11
CA GLU A 282 7.23 -15.54 -8.96
C GLU A 282 8.15 -16.58 -8.28
N PHE A 283 7.62 -17.30 -7.28
CA PHE A 283 8.36 -18.38 -6.63
C PHE A 283 8.58 -19.56 -7.56
N ALA A 284 7.60 -19.92 -8.39
CA ALA A 284 7.71 -21.02 -9.33
C ALA A 284 8.69 -20.72 -10.47
N ASP A 285 8.67 -19.51 -11.01
CA ASP A 285 9.56 -19.08 -12.10
C ASP A 285 10.06 -17.64 -11.88
N PRO A 286 11.23 -17.47 -11.26
CA PRO A 286 11.83 -16.15 -11.01
C PRO A 286 12.15 -15.32 -12.26
N THR A 287 12.02 -15.91 -13.46
CA THR A 287 12.37 -15.24 -14.73
C THR A 287 11.15 -14.61 -15.43
N VAL A 288 9.94 -14.88 -14.95
CA VAL A 288 8.68 -14.59 -15.68
C VAL A 288 8.23 -13.14 -15.59
N SER A 289 8.67 -12.34 -14.62
CA SER A 289 8.29 -10.92 -14.57
C SER A 289 9.18 -10.11 -13.62
N GLU A 290 9.11 -8.79 -13.75
CA GLU A 290 9.60 -7.92 -12.67
C GLU A 290 8.81 -8.23 -11.39
N PRO A 291 9.49 -8.37 -10.23
CA PRO A 291 8.82 -8.68 -8.98
C PRO A 291 7.71 -7.66 -8.68
N THR A 292 6.51 -8.15 -8.40
CA THR A 292 5.33 -7.32 -8.11
C THR A 292 5.12 -7.11 -6.62
N GLY A 293 6.13 -7.40 -5.79
CA GLY A 293 6.08 -7.24 -4.34
C GLY A 293 5.55 -5.87 -3.90
N PRO A 294 4.98 -5.76 -2.69
CA PRO A 294 4.42 -4.51 -2.20
C PRO A 294 5.50 -3.43 -2.17
N ARG A 295 5.27 -2.34 -2.90
CA ARG A 295 6.18 -1.21 -2.90
C ARG A 295 5.93 -0.38 -1.64
N ALA A 296 7.00 0.08 -1.00
CA ALA A 296 6.95 0.92 0.20
C ALA A 296 6.41 2.34 -0.12
N GLY A 297 5.18 2.44 -0.67
CA GLY A 297 4.59 3.69 -1.12
C GLY A 297 4.18 4.59 0.04
N PHE A 298 3.15 4.19 0.78
CA PHE A 298 2.52 5.02 1.81
C PHE A 298 3.49 5.41 2.94
N PHE A 299 4.19 4.43 3.52
CA PHE A 299 5.10 4.73 4.64
C PHE A 299 6.36 5.47 4.21
N ALA A 300 6.77 5.35 2.95
CA ALA A 300 7.96 6.01 2.44
C ALA A 300 7.81 7.53 2.38
N TRP A 301 6.70 8.08 1.87
CA TRP A 301 6.50 9.53 1.83
C TRP A 301 6.26 10.14 3.22
N VAL A 302 5.53 9.40 4.07
CA VAL A 302 5.25 9.80 5.45
C VAL A 302 6.56 9.95 6.24
N ASP A 303 7.55 9.12 5.96
CA ASP A 303 8.88 9.16 6.56
C ASP A 303 9.85 10.13 5.85
N GLY A 304 9.37 10.92 4.90
CA GLY A 304 10.19 11.87 4.14
C GLY A 304 11.09 11.19 3.10
N ALA A 305 10.61 10.13 2.46
CA ALA A 305 11.30 9.53 1.31
C ALA A 305 11.40 10.53 0.16
N PRO A 306 12.47 10.45 -0.66
CA PRO A 306 12.57 11.23 -1.87
C PRO A 306 11.35 11.02 -2.78
N ALA A 307 10.94 12.07 -3.45
CA ALA A 307 9.82 12.04 -4.39
C ALA A 307 10.04 11.10 -5.61
N ASP A 308 11.24 10.57 -5.79
CA ASP A 308 11.63 9.67 -6.89
C ASP A 308 11.02 8.24 -6.77
N GLY A 309 10.34 7.93 -5.66
CA GLY A 309 9.70 6.65 -5.44
C GLY A 309 8.23 6.58 -5.86
N TYR A 310 7.76 7.47 -6.75
CA TYR A 310 6.38 7.44 -7.22
C TYR A 310 6.05 6.15 -7.94
N ARG A 311 4.79 5.75 -7.81
CA ARG A 311 4.20 4.84 -8.78
C ARG A 311 4.31 5.48 -10.18
N ALA A 312 5.42 5.21 -10.86
CA ALA A 312 5.37 5.27 -12.31
C ALA A 312 4.31 4.25 -12.76
N PRO A 313 3.47 4.56 -13.76
CA PRO A 313 2.68 3.51 -14.40
C PRO A 313 3.61 2.34 -14.68
N ARG A 314 3.13 1.10 -14.47
CA ARG A 314 3.89 -0.17 -14.57
C ARG A 314 4.57 -0.43 -15.93
N GLN A 315 5.02 0.59 -16.61
CA GLN A 315 5.76 0.51 -17.86
C GLN A 315 7.09 1.22 -17.65
N ASP A 316 8.15 0.40 -17.61
CA ASP A 316 9.53 0.75 -17.90
C ASP A 316 10.27 1.70 -16.93
N SER A 317 10.56 1.23 -15.71
CA SER A 317 11.71 1.80 -14.99
C SER A 317 12.50 0.69 -14.31
N PRO A 318 13.80 0.54 -14.62
CA PRO A 318 14.69 -0.35 -13.90
C PRO A 318 14.79 0.11 -12.44
N ALA A 319 14.74 -0.85 -11.52
CA ALA A 319 14.93 -0.61 -10.09
C ALA A 319 16.24 0.16 -9.87
N THR A 320 16.13 1.44 -9.57
CA THR A 320 17.29 2.23 -9.17
C THR A 320 17.61 1.85 -7.73
N VAL A 321 18.69 1.14 -7.55
CA VAL A 321 19.30 0.89 -6.24
C VAL A 321 19.57 2.24 -5.59
N VAL A 322 18.84 2.54 -4.52
CA VAL A 322 19.07 3.75 -3.71
C VAL A 322 20.48 3.68 -3.16
N GLY A 323 21.33 4.61 -3.62
CA GLY A 323 22.70 4.73 -3.18
C GLY A 323 22.76 4.92 -1.66
N GLN A 324 23.63 4.18 -1.02
CA GLN A 324 23.99 4.31 0.38
C GLN A 324 24.48 5.75 0.63
N GLY A 325 23.65 6.56 1.30
CA GLY A 325 24.12 7.77 1.95
C GLY A 325 25.05 7.40 3.09
N ASP A 326 26.19 8.09 3.21
CA ASP A 326 27.22 7.88 4.22
C ASP A 326 26.62 7.83 5.63
N ALA A 327 26.55 6.62 6.18
CA ALA A 327 26.34 6.43 7.61
C ALA A 327 27.66 6.68 8.34
N PRO A 328 27.66 7.34 9.52
CA PRO A 328 28.87 7.52 10.31
C PRO A 328 29.44 6.15 10.68
N ALA A 329 30.76 6.04 10.62
CA ALA A 329 31.53 4.84 10.90
C ALA A 329 31.11 4.22 12.24
N MET A 330 30.36 3.12 12.18
CA MET A 330 30.03 2.31 13.35
C MET A 330 31.18 1.33 13.61
N SER A 331 31.51 1.19 14.87
CA SER A 331 32.45 0.18 15.39
C SER A 331 32.13 -1.18 14.81
N THR A 332 33.12 -1.82 14.20
CA THR A 332 33.06 -3.17 13.64
C THR A 332 32.82 -4.20 14.74
N SER A 333 31.57 -4.47 15.08
CA SER A 333 31.20 -5.76 15.63
C SER A 333 31.16 -6.75 14.45
N VAL A 334 32.06 -7.74 14.44
CA VAL A 334 32.01 -8.82 13.45
C VAL A 334 30.77 -9.66 13.77
N VAL A 335 29.67 -9.39 13.13
CA VAL A 335 28.52 -10.29 13.12
C VAL A 335 28.91 -11.45 12.21
N LEU A 336 29.16 -12.61 12.80
CA LEU A 336 29.37 -13.84 12.04
C LEU A 336 28.03 -14.20 11.36
N SER A 337 27.92 -13.90 10.08
CA SER A 337 26.78 -14.36 9.26
C SER A 337 26.74 -15.89 9.26
N ALA A 338 25.53 -16.44 9.36
CA ALA A 338 25.34 -17.89 9.27
C ALA A 338 25.90 -18.42 7.93
N ARG A 339 26.41 -19.65 7.92
CA ARG A 339 26.91 -20.27 6.68
C ARG A 339 25.75 -20.44 5.71
N ARG A 340 25.97 -20.22 4.41
CA ARG A 340 24.93 -20.40 3.38
C ARG A 340 24.22 -21.75 3.41
N GLY A 341 24.89 -22.81 3.88
CA GLY A 341 24.31 -24.14 4.06
C GLY A 341 23.67 -24.38 5.43
N ALA A 342 23.46 -23.35 6.25
CA ALA A 342 22.75 -23.49 7.53
C ALA A 342 21.24 -23.65 7.30
N ALA A 343 20.55 -24.28 8.26
CA ALA A 343 19.09 -24.37 8.25
C ALA A 343 18.46 -22.98 8.21
N VAL A 344 17.31 -22.86 7.54
CA VAL A 344 16.66 -21.59 7.24
C VAL A 344 15.31 -21.50 7.95
N GLY A 345 15.05 -20.37 8.61
CA GLY A 345 13.74 -19.96 9.09
C GLY A 345 13.19 -18.80 8.23
N VAL A 346 12.00 -18.96 7.67
CA VAL A 346 11.33 -17.92 6.88
C VAL A 346 10.29 -17.26 7.76
N LEU A 347 10.54 -16.02 8.18
CA LEU A 347 9.62 -15.22 9.00
C LEU A 347 8.49 -14.68 8.12
N THR A 348 7.25 -14.81 8.57
CA THR A 348 6.07 -14.28 7.88
C THR A 348 4.93 -14.06 8.85
N GLY A 349 3.96 -13.22 8.48
CA GLY A 349 2.72 -13.08 9.24
C GLY A 349 1.87 -14.37 9.21
N THR A 350 0.94 -14.50 10.12
CA THR A 350 0.07 -15.68 10.22
C THR A 350 -0.78 -15.90 8.98
N LEU A 351 -1.11 -14.85 8.22
CA LEU A 351 -1.82 -14.95 6.94
C LEU A 351 -0.91 -15.31 5.76
N GLY A 352 0.39 -15.05 5.85
CA GLY A 352 1.36 -15.44 4.83
C GLY A 352 1.80 -16.91 4.92
N ALA A 353 1.77 -17.48 6.12
CA ALA A 353 2.23 -18.84 6.35
C ALA A 353 1.52 -19.90 5.49
N PRO A 354 0.17 -19.91 5.37
CA PRO A 354 -0.55 -20.87 4.52
C PRO A 354 -0.20 -20.78 3.03
N ILE A 355 0.34 -19.64 2.58
CA ILE A 355 0.78 -19.42 1.19
C ILE A 355 2.22 -19.95 1.02
N ILE A 356 3.10 -19.65 1.97
CA ILE A 356 4.54 -19.95 1.86
C ILE A 356 4.84 -21.43 2.19
N GLU A 357 4.13 -22.03 3.15
CA GLU A 357 4.38 -23.41 3.58
C GLU A 357 4.30 -24.43 2.43
N PRO A 358 3.27 -24.43 1.55
CA PRO A 358 3.23 -25.33 0.40
C PRO A 358 4.40 -25.12 -0.55
N LEU A 359 4.77 -23.88 -0.83
CA LEU A 359 5.86 -23.53 -1.75
C LEU A 359 7.22 -24.03 -1.23
N VAL A 360 7.46 -23.87 0.06
CA VAL A 360 8.67 -24.40 0.71
C VAL A 360 8.67 -25.93 0.70
N ALA A 361 7.52 -26.57 0.92
CA ALA A 361 7.41 -28.02 0.90
C ALA A 361 7.72 -28.62 -0.50
N GLU A 362 7.33 -27.93 -1.58
CA GLU A 362 7.63 -28.34 -2.96
C GLU A 362 9.15 -28.39 -3.25
N LEU A 363 9.97 -27.63 -2.52
CA LEU A 363 11.44 -27.69 -2.66
C LEU A 363 12.04 -29.00 -2.15
N GLY A 364 11.28 -29.81 -1.40
CA GLY A 364 11.77 -31.06 -0.81
C GLY A 364 12.90 -30.86 0.24
N ARG A 365 13.09 -29.65 0.75
CA ARG A 365 14.11 -29.29 1.72
C ARG A 365 13.61 -29.46 3.15
N THR A 366 14.29 -30.29 3.94
CA THR A 366 13.97 -30.55 5.36
C THR A 366 14.63 -29.56 6.32
N ASP A 367 15.56 -28.76 5.83
CA ASP A 367 16.32 -27.76 6.58
C ASP A 367 15.70 -26.34 6.49
N VAL A 368 14.54 -26.20 5.83
CA VAL A 368 13.77 -24.94 5.73
C VAL A 368 12.49 -25.06 6.53
N ARG A 369 12.22 -24.08 7.37
CA ARG A 369 10.96 -23.96 8.14
C ARG A 369 10.33 -22.61 7.94
N VAL A 370 9.01 -22.55 7.79
CA VAL A 370 8.24 -21.31 7.88
C VAL A 370 8.01 -21.02 9.37
N LEU A 371 8.21 -19.78 9.75
CA LEU A 371 8.08 -19.27 11.12
C LEU A 371 6.97 -18.20 11.14
N PRO A 372 5.71 -18.60 11.38
CA PRO A 372 4.63 -17.64 11.55
C PRO A 372 4.88 -16.76 12.78
N VAL A 373 4.74 -15.46 12.61
CA VAL A 373 4.87 -14.45 13.67
C VAL A 373 3.47 -13.98 14.08
N PRO A 374 2.93 -14.46 15.21
CA PRO A 374 1.67 -13.95 15.73
C PRO A 374 1.81 -12.47 16.10
N ASN A 375 0.90 -11.66 15.60
CA ASN A 375 0.89 -10.23 15.89
C ASN A 375 0.21 -9.96 17.23
N GLU A 376 0.95 -10.06 18.33
CA GLU A 376 0.44 -9.75 19.67
C GLU A 376 0.47 -8.25 19.98
N PHE A 377 1.33 -7.50 19.26
CA PHE A 377 1.42 -6.06 19.42
C PHE A 377 0.12 -5.35 19.04
N PHE A 378 -0.41 -5.60 17.86
CA PHE A 378 -1.72 -5.09 17.47
C PHE A 378 -2.86 -6.00 17.95
N GLY A 379 -2.69 -7.29 17.97
CA GLY A 379 -3.72 -8.26 18.34
C GLY A 379 -4.90 -8.28 17.36
N GLY A 380 -6.06 -8.74 17.85
CA GLY A 380 -7.27 -8.81 17.03
C GLY A 380 -7.15 -9.82 15.89
N ASN A 381 -7.51 -9.41 14.66
CA ASN A 381 -7.34 -10.22 13.46
C ASN A 381 -6.14 -9.81 12.59
N ILE A 382 -5.21 -9.03 13.14
CA ILE A 382 -4.06 -8.54 12.41
C ILE A 382 -3.04 -9.68 12.22
N GLY A 383 -2.88 -10.16 10.99
CA GLY A 383 -1.99 -11.28 10.67
C GLY A 383 -1.15 -11.08 9.42
N VAL A 384 -1.23 -9.92 8.78
CA VAL A 384 -0.49 -9.61 7.55
C VAL A 384 1.00 -9.39 7.84
N THR A 385 1.85 -9.83 6.94
CA THR A 385 3.32 -9.75 7.06
C THR A 385 3.82 -8.31 7.20
N GLY A 386 3.22 -7.37 6.49
CA GLY A 386 3.61 -5.95 6.52
C GLY A 386 3.36 -5.24 7.85
N LEU A 387 2.53 -5.81 8.73
CA LEU A 387 2.26 -5.27 10.07
C LEU A 387 2.99 -6.01 11.20
N MET A 388 3.91 -6.93 10.88
CA MET A 388 4.81 -7.51 11.88
C MET A 388 5.66 -6.40 12.52
N VAL A 389 5.84 -6.49 13.84
CA VAL A 389 6.65 -5.55 14.61
C VAL A 389 7.90 -6.22 15.20
N GLY A 390 8.89 -5.43 15.57
CA GLY A 390 10.14 -5.93 16.12
C GLY A 390 9.97 -6.75 17.39
N GLU A 391 9.08 -6.34 18.31
CA GLU A 391 8.76 -7.06 19.55
C GLU A 391 8.25 -8.48 19.29
N ASP A 392 7.33 -8.64 18.33
CA ASP A 392 6.76 -9.95 18.01
C ASP A 392 7.78 -10.85 17.32
N ILE A 393 8.56 -10.31 16.39
CA ILE A 393 9.65 -11.04 15.71
C ILE A 393 10.71 -11.44 16.72
N ALA A 394 11.11 -10.55 17.63
CA ALA A 394 12.09 -10.84 18.66
C ALA A 394 11.63 -11.98 19.58
N ARG A 395 10.34 -12.01 19.92
CA ARG A 395 9.74 -13.10 20.73
C ARG A 395 9.86 -14.45 20.03
N VAL A 396 9.55 -14.51 18.73
CA VAL A 396 9.69 -15.77 17.94
C VAL A 396 11.17 -16.17 17.85
N LEU A 397 12.06 -15.24 17.48
CA LEU A 397 13.47 -15.51 17.30
C LEU A 397 14.20 -15.87 18.60
N ALA A 398 13.73 -15.45 19.78
CA ALA A 398 14.32 -15.83 21.06
C ALA A 398 14.26 -17.34 21.32
N GLY A 399 13.23 -18.01 20.79
CA GLY A 399 13.08 -19.48 20.87
C GLY A 399 13.85 -20.24 19.78
N GLU A 400 14.45 -19.56 18.82
CA GLU A 400 15.06 -20.19 17.65
C GLU A 400 16.56 -20.43 17.84
N PRO A 401 17.14 -21.49 17.20
CA PRO A 401 18.56 -21.85 17.32
C PRO A 401 19.51 -20.76 16.86
N GLU A 402 20.69 -20.70 17.46
CA GLU A 402 21.79 -19.88 16.94
C GLU A 402 22.44 -20.53 15.71
N GLY A 403 22.97 -19.69 14.81
CA GLY A 403 23.69 -20.16 13.62
C GLY A 403 22.80 -20.61 12.47
N HIS A 404 21.47 -20.53 12.62
CA HIS A 404 20.55 -20.65 11.49
C HIS A 404 20.45 -19.32 10.75
N ARG A 405 20.01 -19.37 9.49
CA ARG A 405 19.64 -18.20 8.68
C ARG A 405 18.17 -17.88 8.94
N TYR A 406 17.84 -16.61 9.14
CA TYR A 406 16.47 -16.15 9.30
C TYR A 406 16.16 -15.12 8.24
N LEU A 407 15.24 -15.44 7.32
CA LEU A 407 14.83 -14.55 6.25
C LEU A 407 13.70 -13.66 6.75
N LEU A 408 13.88 -12.34 6.64
CA LEU A 408 12.91 -11.33 7.04
C LEU A 408 12.43 -10.57 5.80
N PRO A 409 11.12 -10.56 5.49
CA PRO A 409 10.60 -9.77 4.39
C PRO A 409 10.68 -8.27 4.70
N ASP A 410 11.11 -7.49 3.72
CA ASP A 410 11.35 -6.04 3.86
C ASP A 410 10.08 -5.21 4.06
N VAL A 411 8.91 -5.72 3.69
CA VAL A 411 7.62 -5.02 3.81
C VAL A 411 7.27 -4.56 5.23
N CYS A 412 7.80 -5.23 6.26
CA CYS A 412 7.59 -4.84 7.67
C CYS A 412 8.56 -3.75 8.16
N LEU A 413 9.46 -3.29 7.29
CA LEU A 413 10.49 -2.31 7.62
C LEU A 413 10.27 -0.98 6.88
N SER A 414 10.62 0.10 7.56
CA SER A 414 10.83 1.40 6.92
C SER A 414 12.21 1.91 7.34
N ARG A 415 13.15 1.99 6.36
CA ARG A 415 14.55 2.38 6.60
C ARG A 415 15.24 1.55 7.69
N GLY A 416 14.97 0.24 7.74
CA GLY A 416 15.55 -0.67 8.73
C GLY A 416 14.92 -0.61 10.12
N VAL A 417 13.78 0.07 10.27
CA VAL A 417 13.04 0.25 11.54
C VAL A 417 11.65 -0.36 11.41
N PHE A 418 11.25 -1.14 12.40
CA PHE A 418 9.90 -1.68 12.50
C PHE A 418 8.87 -0.62 12.93
N LEU A 419 7.58 -0.95 12.83
CA LEU A 419 6.49 -0.03 13.19
C LEU A 419 6.49 0.37 14.67
N ASP A 420 6.97 -0.49 15.56
CA ASP A 420 7.13 -0.23 17.00
C ASP A 420 8.39 0.59 17.34
N GLY A 421 9.22 0.91 16.34
CA GLY A 421 10.44 1.69 16.51
C GLY A 421 11.69 0.86 16.82
N MET A 422 11.58 -0.45 16.95
CA MET A 422 12.75 -1.34 17.10
C MET A 422 13.57 -1.38 15.81
N HIS A 423 14.88 -1.44 15.93
CA HIS A 423 15.78 -1.64 14.79
C HIS A 423 16.02 -3.13 14.52
N VAL A 424 16.30 -3.48 13.27
CA VAL A 424 16.68 -4.86 12.89
C VAL A 424 17.88 -5.37 13.68
N SER A 425 18.81 -4.47 14.02
CA SER A 425 20.00 -4.79 14.83
C SER A 425 19.69 -5.21 16.27
N ASP A 426 18.50 -4.89 16.79
CA ASP A 426 18.12 -5.17 18.18
C ASP A 426 17.49 -6.56 18.34
N LEU A 427 17.30 -7.29 17.23
CA LEU A 427 16.73 -8.63 17.25
C LEU A 427 17.71 -9.64 17.92
N PRO A 428 17.19 -10.65 18.64
CA PRO A 428 18.02 -11.62 19.37
C PRO A 428 18.78 -12.59 18.47
N ARG A 429 18.45 -12.64 17.18
CA ARG A 429 19.15 -13.41 16.13
C ARG A 429 19.38 -12.53 14.91
N PRO A 430 20.51 -12.66 14.23
CA PRO A 430 20.73 -11.95 12.96
C PRO A 430 19.73 -12.43 11.92
N VAL A 431 19.22 -11.50 11.13
CA VAL A 431 18.28 -11.79 10.05
C VAL A 431 18.86 -11.31 8.71
N GLU A 432 18.45 -11.98 7.64
CA GLU A 432 18.72 -11.59 6.26
C GLU A 432 17.44 -10.93 5.74
N VAL A 433 17.49 -9.63 5.46
CA VAL A 433 16.36 -8.91 4.87
C VAL A 433 16.29 -9.23 3.39
N ILE A 434 15.14 -9.71 2.94
CA ILE A 434 14.87 -10.04 1.54
C ILE A 434 13.66 -9.24 1.05
N SER A 435 13.59 -8.99 -0.25
CA SER A 435 12.40 -8.40 -0.86
C SER A 435 11.18 -9.29 -0.63
N THR A 436 10.02 -8.67 -0.46
CA THR A 436 8.75 -9.37 -0.21
C THR A 436 8.13 -9.80 -1.53
N ASP A 437 8.78 -10.71 -2.22
CA ASP A 437 8.32 -11.33 -3.46
C ASP A 437 8.75 -12.80 -3.54
N GLY A 438 8.07 -13.56 -4.41
CA GLY A 438 8.32 -14.99 -4.56
C GLY A 438 9.70 -15.31 -5.13
N ALA A 439 10.21 -14.48 -6.04
CA ALA A 439 11.50 -14.67 -6.68
C ALA A 439 12.67 -14.48 -5.70
N ALA A 440 12.60 -13.44 -4.87
CA ALA A 440 13.59 -13.19 -3.82
C ALA A 440 13.61 -14.32 -2.78
N LEU A 441 12.43 -14.79 -2.35
CA LEU A 441 12.34 -15.95 -1.45
C LEU A 441 12.95 -17.20 -2.09
N ARG A 442 12.61 -17.50 -3.35
CA ARG A 442 13.16 -18.65 -4.09
C ARG A 442 14.68 -18.59 -4.15
N SER A 443 15.23 -17.43 -4.55
CA SER A 443 16.67 -17.20 -4.66
C SER A 443 17.39 -17.34 -3.30
N ALA A 444 16.80 -16.83 -2.22
CA ALA A 444 17.37 -16.95 -0.87
C ALA A 444 17.37 -18.40 -0.35
N LEU A 445 16.47 -19.24 -0.89
CA LEU A 445 16.37 -20.68 -0.55
C LEU A 445 17.18 -21.58 -1.47
N GLU A 446 17.72 -21.11 -2.58
CA GLU A 446 18.57 -21.94 -3.45
C GLU A 446 19.86 -22.34 -2.74
N PRO A 447 20.30 -23.60 -2.89
CA PRO A 447 21.60 -24.03 -2.39
C PRO A 447 22.73 -23.28 -3.12
N ALA A 448 23.74 -22.91 -2.39
CA ALA A 448 24.90 -22.18 -2.92
C ALA A 448 25.76 -23.04 -3.87
#